data_4a2d1e2e39c2f93ae4482a0b8a5df4c3
#
_entry.id   4a2d1e2e39c2f93ae4482a0b8a5df4c3
#
_cell.length_a   1.000
_cell.length_b   1.000
_cell.length_c   1.000
_cell.angle_alpha   90.00
_cell.angle_beta   90.00
_cell.angle_gamma   90.00
#
_symmetry.space_group_name_H-M   'P 1'
#
loop_
_entity.id
_entity.type
_entity.pdbx_description
1 polymer ?
#
loop_
_entity_poly.entity_id
_entity_poly.type
_entity_poly.pdbx_seq_one_letter_code
_entity_poly.pdbx_strand_id
1 'polypeptide(L)'
;MIETNGFVIDVKWLITFLIYLGLGLFVLFLIKKLLNSATKNNWWIGPSREKVVYNSVKFPIILIVFEETLHLFGDDNILSEILNYHLIESKSINLTLRNILVFISIILLMRFFIALVEFSIHRSLKQKPWINNATEYSFVKLTSYALYAIAVFIGIRTMGIDLSLLLGASAAILVGIGFGLQDIFKDFISGVLILFEGNFKVGDIIEYKDTVARVKRIDLRTSRLITRDGNRILIPNSILVSNEIINWSISNPHSRFLVEVGVAYGSDVELVRKVLFNCANDHELVTREDDTKVFFNEFGDSSLNFKLYFWSSKTWDENPIKSDIRFAIDKAFRENNVRIPFPQRDLHVIELPDEKS
;
A
#
# COMPACT_ATOMS: atom_id res chain seq x y z
N MET A 1 59.67 -16.94 25.68
CA MET A 1 60.49 -16.24 24.70
C MET A 1 61.42 -17.28 24.07
N ILE A 2 61.36 -17.46 22.78
CA ILE A 2 62.27 -18.29 22.03
C ILE A 2 63.12 -17.35 21.16
N GLU A 3 64.36 -17.14 21.51
CA GLU A 3 65.32 -16.36 20.70
C GLU A 3 65.94 -17.22 19.62
N THR A 4 65.69 -16.93 18.38
CA THR A 4 66.43 -17.43 17.25
C THR A 4 66.76 -16.28 16.31
N ASN A 5 68.09 -15.97 16.22
CA ASN A 5 68.67 -15.03 15.24
C ASN A 5 68.04 -13.61 15.19
N GLY A 6 67.87 -12.96 16.34
CA GLY A 6 67.43 -11.54 16.38
C GLY A 6 65.96 -11.26 16.24
N PHE A 7 65.11 -12.28 16.06
CA PHE A 7 63.66 -12.15 16.10
C PHE A 7 63.11 -12.75 17.40
N VAL A 8 62.60 -11.90 18.27
CA VAL A 8 61.87 -12.31 19.48
C VAL A 8 60.43 -12.55 19.10
N ILE A 9 60.05 -13.80 18.82
CA ILE A 9 58.66 -14.16 18.62
C ILE A 9 58.02 -14.38 20.00
N ASP A 10 57.19 -13.47 20.43
CA ASP A 10 56.39 -13.68 21.64
C ASP A 10 55.33 -14.77 21.37
N VAL A 11 55.31 -15.79 22.21
CA VAL A 11 54.37 -16.92 22.12
C VAL A 11 52.93 -16.44 22.08
N LYS A 12 52.62 -15.31 22.72
CA LYS A 12 51.30 -14.69 22.64
C LYS A 12 50.93 -14.29 21.21
N TRP A 13 51.87 -13.76 20.44
CA TRP A 13 51.60 -13.37 19.02
C TRP A 13 51.28 -14.56 18.15
N LEU A 14 52.05 -15.65 18.32
CA LEU A 14 51.80 -16.88 17.57
C LEU A 14 50.41 -17.47 17.88
N ILE A 15 50.02 -17.46 19.14
CA ILE A 15 48.70 -17.92 19.58
C ILE A 15 47.61 -17.05 18.99
N THR A 16 47.73 -15.73 19.06
CA THR A 16 46.73 -14.76 18.53
C THR A 16 46.61 -14.90 17.02
N PHE A 17 47.72 -14.99 16.29
CA PHE A 17 47.73 -15.26 14.85
C PHE A 17 46.99 -16.55 14.49
N LEU A 18 47.29 -17.65 15.20
CA LEU A 18 46.62 -18.93 14.97
C LEU A 18 45.11 -18.86 15.26
N ILE A 19 44.72 -18.08 16.25
CA ILE A 19 43.30 -17.83 16.55
C ILE A 19 42.60 -17.09 15.39
N TYR A 20 43.15 -15.97 14.90
CA TYR A 20 42.59 -15.22 13.78
C TYR A 20 42.55 -16.03 12.49
N LEU A 21 43.61 -16.75 12.20
CA LEU A 21 43.69 -17.66 11.05
C LEU A 21 42.60 -18.76 11.15
N GLY A 22 42.52 -19.40 12.31
CA GLY A 22 41.55 -20.46 12.60
C GLY A 22 40.12 -19.95 12.48
N LEU A 23 39.82 -18.78 13.04
CA LEU A 23 38.53 -18.12 12.94
C LEU A 23 38.17 -17.77 11.48
N GLY A 24 39.12 -17.20 10.73
CA GLY A 24 38.93 -16.88 9.31
C GLY A 24 38.65 -18.12 8.46
N LEU A 25 39.42 -19.19 8.65
CA LEU A 25 39.23 -20.48 7.97
C LEU A 25 37.90 -21.14 8.36
N PHE A 26 37.51 -21.06 9.62
CA PHE A 26 36.22 -21.58 10.11
C PHE A 26 35.02 -20.85 9.49
N VAL A 27 35.08 -19.51 9.43
CA VAL A 27 34.07 -18.72 8.79
C VAL A 27 33.95 -19.04 7.28
N LEU A 28 35.08 -19.15 6.59
CA LEU A 28 35.12 -19.57 5.18
C LEU A 28 34.59 -20.98 4.97
N PHE A 29 34.86 -21.90 5.87
CA PHE A 29 34.32 -23.26 5.85
C PHE A 29 32.81 -23.26 6.03
N LEU A 30 32.26 -22.49 6.99
CA LEU A 30 30.83 -22.36 7.22
C LEU A 30 30.12 -21.78 5.99
N ILE A 31 30.66 -20.71 5.41
CA ILE A 31 30.10 -20.07 4.21
C ILE A 31 30.11 -21.07 3.04
N LYS A 32 31.21 -21.77 2.82
CA LYS A 32 31.31 -22.80 1.77
C LYS A 32 30.29 -23.92 1.99
N LYS A 33 30.11 -24.37 3.22
CA LYS A 33 29.11 -25.39 3.57
C LYS A 33 27.71 -24.94 3.33
N LEU A 34 27.36 -23.67 3.68
CA LEU A 34 26.05 -23.06 3.43
C LEU A 34 25.78 -22.91 1.93
N LEU A 35 26.76 -22.43 1.16
CA LEU A 35 26.66 -22.29 -0.29
C LEU A 35 26.49 -23.66 -0.97
N ASN A 36 27.26 -24.66 -0.61
CA ASN A 36 27.14 -26.02 -1.14
C ASN A 36 25.76 -26.64 -0.80
N SER A 37 25.23 -26.38 0.39
CA SER A 37 23.88 -26.81 0.76
C SER A 37 22.80 -26.12 -0.06
N ALA A 38 22.99 -24.84 -0.37
CA ALA A 38 22.07 -24.06 -1.20
C ALA A 38 22.10 -24.50 -2.67
N THR A 39 23.26 -24.90 -3.20
CA THR A 39 23.40 -25.41 -4.58
C THR A 39 22.85 -26.82 -4.72
N LYS A 40 23.08 -27.70 -3.73
CA LYS A 40 22.65 -29.11 -3.76
C LYS A 40 21.11 -29.26 -3.76
N ASN A 41 20.41 -28.31 -3.21
CA ASN A 41 18.97 -28.32 -3.16
C ASN A 41 18.30 -27.64 -4.39
N ASN A 42 19.04 -27.42 -5.49
CA ASN A 42 18.58 -26.74 -6.71
C ASN A 42 17.92 -25.38 -6.44
N TRP A 43 18.37 -24.71 -5.38
CA TRP A 43 17.58 -23.67 -4.80
C TRP A 43 17.72 -22.34 -5.50
N TRP A 44 18.87 -22.07 -6.21
CA TRP A 44 19.02 -20.69 -6.66
C TRP A 44 20.42 -20.28 -7.18
N ILE A 45 21.46 -20.85 -6.63
CA ILE A 45 22.84 -20.57 -7.03
C ILE A 45 23.29 -21.65 -8.00
N GLY A 46 23.41 -21.31 -9.28
CA GLY A 46 24.12 -22.18 -10.21
C GLY A 46 25.61 -22.30 -9.83
N PRO A 47 26.31 -23.37 -10.23
CA PRO A 47 27.70 -23.60 -9.88
C PRO A 47 28.67 -22.44 -10.22
N SER A 48 28.35 -21.65 -11.22
CA SER A 48 29.11 -20.47 -11.62
C SER A 48 28.93 -19.29 -10.63
N ARG A 49 27.74 -19.10 -10.09
CA ARG A 49 27.45 -18.05 -9.08
C ARG A 49 28.00 -18.38 -7.71
N GLU A 50 28.01 -19.66 -7.32
CA GLU A 50 28.59 -20.12 -6.06
C GLU A 50 30.05 -19.70 -5.93
N LYS A 51 30.88 -19.94 -6.96
CA LYS A 51 32.28 -19.51 -6.97
C LYS A 51 32.41 -17.99 -6.82
N VAL A 52 31.56 -17.23 -7.49
CA VAL A 52 31.61 -15.77 -7.41
C VAL A 52 31.25 -15.28 -6.01
N VAL A 53 30.20 -15.80 -5.40
CA VAL A 53 29.78 -15.44 -4.05
C VAL A 53 30.81 -15.85 -3.02
N TYR A 54 31.37 -17.05 -3.11
CA TYR A 54 32.42 -17.52 -2.24
C TYR A 54 33.69 -16.64 -2.32
N ASN A 55 34.15 -16.33 -3.53
CA ASN A 55 35.31 -15.48 -3.73
C ASN A 55 35.07 -14.03 -3.25
N SER A 56 33.85 -13.55 -3.32
CA SER A 56 33.47 -12.21 -2.80
C SER A 56 33.66 -12.08 -1.28
N VAL A 57 33.59 -13.18 -0.54
CA VAL A 57 33.80 -13.18 0.92
C VAL A 57 35.22 -13.60 1.30
N LYS A 58 35.80 -14.48 0.48
CA LYS A 58 37.16 -14.99 0.75
C LYS A 58 38.18 -13.86 0.81
N PHE A 59 38.18 -12.94 -0.14
CA PHE A 59 39.17 -11.87 -0.20
C PHE A 59 39.09 -10.91 1.02
N PRO A 60 37.95 -10.36 1.42
CA PRO A 60 37.84 -9.55 2.63
C PRO A 60 38.27 -10.26 3.90
N ILE A 61 37.93 -11.54 4.08
CA ILE A 61 38.36 -12.31 5.26
C ILE A 61 39.88 -12.49 5.29
N ILE A 62 40.47 -12.80 4.14
CA ILE A 62 41.92 -12.89 4.05
C ILE A 62 42.56 -11.55 4.37
N LEU A 63 42.02 -10.46 3.87
CA LEU A 63 42.51 -9.10 4.12
C LEU A 63 42.45 -8.75 5.62
N ILE A 64 41.32 -9.02 6.28
CA ILE A 64 41.19 -8.78 7.73
C ILE A 64 42.18 -9.59 8.53
N VAL A 65 42.32 -10.89 8.24
CA VAL A 65 43.29 -11.75 8.90
C VAL A 65 44.73 -11.23 8.67
N PHE A 66 45.02 -10.76 7.47
CA PHE A 66 46.34 -10.20 7.12
C PHE A 66 46.60 -8.88 7.86
N GLU A 67 45.65 -7.96 7.92
CA GLU A 67 45.77 -6.72 8.70
C GLU A 67 46.02 -6.97 10.19
N GLU A 68 45.20 -7.83 10.81
CA GLU A 68 45.35 -8.19 12.21
C GLU A 68 46.74 -8.86 12.46
N THR A 69 47.21 -9.63 11.50
CA THR A 69 48.54 -10.22 11.56
C THR A 69 49.63 -9.16 11.53
N LEU A 70 49.50 -8.14 10.66
CA LEU A 70 50.48 -7.05 10.58
C LEU A 70 50.56 -6.24 11.88
N HIS A 71 49.44 -5.96 12.50
CA HIS A 71 49.38 -5.26 13.80
C HIS A 71 50.09 -6.06 14.92
N LEU A 72 50.08 -7.40 14.83
CA LEU A 72 50.81 -8.25 15.79
C LEU A 72 52.34 -8.15 15.63
N PHE A 73 52.82 -7.87 14.41
CA PHE A 73 54.26 -7.73 14.14
C PHE A 73 54.83 -6.33 14.43
N GLY A 74 53.98 -5.38 14.86
CA GLY A 74 54.33 -3.99 15.15
C GLY A 74 54.17 -3.08 13.92
N ASP A 75 53.93 -1.80 14.17
CA ASP A 75 53.66 -0.81 13.11
C ASP A 75 54.92 -0.45 12.26
N ASP A 76 56.12 -0.84 12.71
CA ASP A 76 57.38 -0.52 12.06
C ASP A 76 57.82 -1.55 10.98
N ASN A 77 56.92 -2.40 10.53
CA ASN A 77 57.23 -3.39 9.48
C ASN A 77 57.20 -2.78 8.08
N ILE A 78 58.10 -3.22 7.20
CA ILE A 78 58.15 -2.82 5.77
C ILE A 78 56.81 -2.98 5.10
N LEU A 79 56.03 -3.98 5.45
CA LEU A 79 54.69 -4.22 4.89
C LEU A 79 53.66 -3.18 5.35
N SER A 80 53.73 -2.76 6.62
CA SER A 80 52.85 -1.69 7.14
C SER A 80 53.20 -0.35 6.50
N GLU A 81 54.49 -0.10 6.28
CA GLU A 81 54.95 1.10 5.57
C GLU A 81 54.48 1.14 4.12
N ILE A 82 54.56 0.01 3.39
CA ILE A 82 54.02 -0.10 2.01
C ILE A 82 52.51 0.10 1.98
N LEU A 83 51.76 -0.51 2.91
CA LEU A 83 50.27 -0.37 2.94
C LEU A 83 49.82 1.05 3.29
N ASN A 84 50.59 1.70 4.18
CA ASN A 84 50.28 3.07 4.59
C ASN A 84 50.94 4.13 3.68
N TYR A 85 51.68 3.70 2.61
CA TYR A 85 52.23 4.61 1.65
C TYR A 85 51.16 5.52 1.01
N HIS A 86 51.37 6.82 1.15
CA HIS A 86 50.45 7.81 0.62
C HIS A 86 50.61 7.94 -0.90
N LEU A 87 49.63 7.46 -1.64
CA LEU A 87 49.58 7.63 -3.11
C LEU A 87 49.18 9.06 -3.48
N ILE A 88 48.27 9.63 -2.70
CA ILE A 88 47.81 11.01 -2.83
C ILE A 88 47.59 11.55 -1.41
N GLU A 89 48.32 12.59 -1.05
CA GLU A 89 48.15 13.31 0.19
C GLU A 89 47.75 14.76 -0.11
N SER A 90 46.52 15.08 0.30
CA SER A 90 45.94 16.43 0.17
C SER A 90 45.12 16.75 1.42
N LYS A 91 44.83 18.06 1.65
CA LYS A 91 44.03 18.47 2.82
C LYS A 91 42.69 17.72 2.98
N SER A 92 42.11 17.21 1.87
CA SER A 92 40.80 16.56 1.82
C SER A 92 40.83 15.11 1.36
N ILE A 93 42.00 14.58 0.93
CA ILE A 93 42.13 13.22 0.41
C ILE A 93 43.39 12.60 0.99
N ASN A 94 43.22 11.48 1.67
CA ASN A 94 44.33 10.67 2.18
C ASN A 94 44.22 9.26 1.60
N LEU A 95 44.73 9.08 0.37
CA LEU A 95 44.64 7.83 -0.36
C LEU A 95 45.87 6.98 -0.12
N THR A 96 45.70 5.89 0.61
CA THR A 96 46.75 4.87 0.84
C THR A 96 46.38 3.58 0.10
N LEU A 97 47.37 2.72 -0.11
CA LEU A 97 47.14 1.36 -0.67
C LEU A 97 46.18 0.55 0.20
N ARG A 98 46.28 0.70 1.52
CA ARG A 98 45.37 0.10 2.52
C ARG A 98 43.90 0.53 2.25
N ASN A 99 43.67 1.83 2.07
CA ASN A 99 42.31 2.36 1.81
C ASN A 99 41.69 1.79 0.53
N ILE A 100 42.50 1.57 -0.51
CA ILE A 100 42.06 0.95 -1.77
C ILE A 100 41.66 -0.51 -1.51
N LEU A 101 42.45 -1.26 -0.77
CA LEU A 101 42.15 -2.67 -0.43
C LEU A 101 40.91 -2.80 0.41
N VAL A 102 40.69 -1.88 1.38
CA VAL A 102 39.48 -1.82 2.21
C VAL A 102 38.25 -1.48 1.33
N PHE A 103 38.40 -0.52 0.41
CA PHE A 103 37.31 -0.19 -0.54
C PHE A 103 36.90 -1.39 -1.38
N ILE A 104 37.87 -2.10 -1.97
CA ILE A 104 37.59 -3.32 -2.75
C ILE A 104 36.87 -4.35 -1.88
N SER A 105 37.34 -4.53 -0.63
CA SER A 105 36.76 -5.47 0.33
C SER A 105 35.31 -5.13 0.67
N ILE A 106 34.97 -3.83 0.85
CA ILE A 106 33.59 -3.36 1.07
C ILE A 106 32.70 -3.71 -0.12
N ILE A 107 33.16 -3.47 -1.35
CA ILE A 107 32.40 -3.82 -2.56
C ILE A 107 32.16 -5.33 -2.66
N LEU A 108 33.17 -6.14 -2.35
CA LEU A 108 33.05 -7.59 -2.39
C LEU A 108 32.13 -8.13 -1.28
N LEU A 109 32.22 -7.60 -0.06
CA LEU A 109 31.30 -7.94 1.03
C LEU A 109 29.84 -7.53 0.69
N MET A 110 29.66 -6.36 0.09
CA MET A 110 28.34 -5.92 -0.35
C MET A 110 27.76 -6.86 -1.42
N ARG A 111 28.59 -7.33 -2.33
CA ARG A 111 28.17 -8.33 -3.33
C ARG A 111 27.67 -9.64 -2.70
N PHE A 112 28.33 -10.08 -1.63
CA PHE A 112 27.85 -11.24 -0.84
C PHE A 112 26.51 -10.92 -0.16
N PHE A 113 26.38 -9.73 0.45
CA PHE A 113 25.15 -9.31 1.11
C PHE A 113 23.99 -9.18 0.13
N ILE A 114 24.22 -8.62 -1.06
CA ILE A 114 23.25 -8.56 -2.15
C ILE A 114 22.79 -9.97 -2.53
N ALA A 115 23.71 -10.92 -2.63
CA ALA A 115 23.37 -12.31 -2.94
C ALA A 115 22.48 -12.95 -1.88
N LEU A 116 22.66 -12.61 -0.59
CA LEU A 116 21.76 -13.07 0.49
C LEU A 116 20.37 -12.42 0.39
N VAL A 117 20.32 -11.14 0.07
CA VAL A 117 19.05 -10.41 -0.13
C VAL A 117 18.30 -10.97 -1.33
N GLU A 118 18.97 -11.17 -2.47
CA GLU A 118 18.40 -11.83 -3.65
C GLU A 118 17.82 -13.20 -3.30
N PHE A 119 18.53 -14.00 -2.53
CA PHE A 119 18.05 -15.29 -2.03
C PHE A 119 16.77 -15.16 -1.20
N SER A 120 16.77 -14.25 -0.24
CA SER A 120 15.61 -14.03 0.63
C SER A 120 14.37 -13.58 -0.16
N ILE A 121 14.55 -12.66 -1.11
CA ILE A 121 13.49 -12.18 -2.00
C ILE A 121 12.95 -13.36 -2.85
N HIS A 122 13.83 -14.08 -3.53
CA HIS A 122 13.44 -15.21 -4.38
C HIS A 122 12.66 -16.27 -3.60
N ARG A 123 13.13 -16.64 -2.40
CA ARG A 123 12.43 -17.60 -1.54
C ARG A 123 11.06 -17.12 -1.10
N SER A 124 10.94 -15.84 -0.73
CA SER A 124 9.68 -15.26 -0.26
C SER A 124 8.66 -15.08 -1.37
N LEU A 125 9.11 -14.78 -2.59
CA LEU A 125 8.25 -14.46 -3.72
C LEU A 125 7.81 -15.69 -4.53
N LYS A 126 8.64 -16.74 -4.60
CA LYS A 126 8.36 -17.97 -5.38
C LYS A 126 7.05 -18.67 -5.02
N GLN A 127 6.53 -18.45 -3.82
CA GLN A 127 5.28 -19.05 -3.34
C GLN A 127 4.05 -18.19 -3.64
N LYS A 128 4.20 -17.02 -4.27
CA LYS A 128 3.10 -16.08 -4.48
C LYS A 128 2.68 -16.03 -5.95
N PRO A 129 1.50 -16.56 -6.31
CA PRO A 129 1.08 -16.69 -7.73
C PRO A 129 0.84 -15.36 -8.45
N TRP A 130 0.78 -14.24 -7.73
CA TRP A 130 0.55 -12.91 -8.31
C TRP A 130 1.84 -12.16 -8.69
N ILE A 131 3.02 -12.72 -8.37
CA ILE A 131 4.32 -12.12 -8.70
C ILE A 131 4.86 -12.83 -9.94
N ASN A 132 5.06 -12.07 -11.01
CA ASN A 132 5.71 -12.55 -12.20
C ASN A 132 7.24 -12.37 -12.12
N ASN A 133 7.98 -13.11 -12.98
CA ASN A 133 9.44 -13.06 -13.02
C ASN A 133 10.00 -11.66 -13.30
N ALA A 134 9.26 -10.81 -14.04
CA ALA A 134 9.67 -9.44 -14.34
C ALA A 134 9.61 -8.54 -13.08
N THR A 135 8.57 -8.69 -12.28
CA THR A 135 8.43 -7.95 -11.01
C THR A 135 9.52 -8.35 -10.02
N GLU A 136 9.79 -9.65 -9.86
CA GLU A 136 10.86 -10.16 -9.02
C GLU A 136 12.21 -9.60 -9.46
N TYR A 137 12.54 -9.69 -10.75
CA TYR A 137 13.78 -9.15 -11.30
C TYR A 137 13.96 -7.66 -11.03
N SER A 138 12.90 -6.88 -11.22
CA SER A 138 12.91 -5.43 -10.96
C SER A 138 13.18 -5.11 -9.50
N PHE A 139 12.54 -5.81 -8.56
CA PHE A 139 12.76 -5.65 -7.12
C PHE A 139 14.19 -5.96 -6.73
N VAL A 140 14.72 -7.10 -7.19
CA VAL A 140 16.09 -7.51 -6.93
C VAL A 140 17.07 -6.48 -7.45
N LYS A 141 16.90 -6.01 -8.69
CA LYS A 141 17.80 -5.02 -9.30
C LYS A 141 17.76 -3.68 -8.59
N LEU A 142 16.58 -3.16 -8.28
CA LEU A 142 16.43 -1.89 -7.56
C LEU A 142 17.11 -1.95 -6.18
N THR A 143 16.88 -3.03 -5.44
CA THR A 143 17.53 -3.26 -4.14
C THR A 143 19.05 -3.37 -4.28
N SER A 144 19.53 -4.08 -5.29
CA SER A 144 20.96 -4.23 -5.56
C SER A 144 21.63 -2.89 -5.86
N TYR A 145 20.99 -2.04 -6.70
CA TYR A 145 21.53 -0.72 -7.01
C TYR A 145 21.59 0.19 -5.76
N ALA A 146 20.55 0.18 -4.93
CA ALA A 146 20.55 0.94 -3.68
C ALA A 146 21.69 0.48 -2.73
N LEU A 147 21.89 -0.83 -2.58
CA LEU A 147 22.95 -1.39 -1.76
C LEU A 147 24.35 -1.09 -2.32
N TYR A 148 24.54 -1.15 -3.64
CA TYR A 148 25.82 -0.75 -4.25
C TYR A 148 26.09 0.76 -4.07
N ALA A 149 25.08 1.61 -4.18
CA ALA A 149 25.25 3.03 -3.91
C ALA A 149 25.72 3.27 -2.47
N ILE A 150 25.10 2.61 -1.48
CA ILE A 150 25.54 2.67 -0.07
C ILE A 150 26.98 2.17 0.08
N ALA A 151 27.34 1.05 -0.56
CA ALA A 151 28.69 0.49 -0.50
C ALA A 151 29.74 1.47 -1.05
N VAL A 152 29.43 2.13 -2.17
CA VAL A 152 30.30 3.15 -2.77
C VAL A 152 30.48 4.33 -1.81
N PHE A 153 29.40 4.85 -1.20
CA PHE A 153 29.50 5.92 -0.20
C PHE A 153 30.38 5.55 0.99
N ILE A 154 30.16 4.34 1.57
CA ILE A 154 30.97 3.85 2.69
C ILE A 154 32.43 3.73 2.25
N GLY A 155 32.66 3.17 1.08
CA GLY A 155 34.00 2.93 0.57
C GLY A 155 34.77 4.22 0.28
N ILE A 156 34.13 5.23 -0.32
CA ILE A 156 34.74 6.56 -0.55
C ILE A 156 35.09 7.22 0.79
N ARG A 157 34.23 7.10 1.80
CA ARG A 157 34.52 7.62 3.15
C ARG A 157 35.77 6.99 3.76
N THR A 158 36.00 5.69 3.55
CA THR A 158 37.22 5.01 4.06
C THR A 158 38.51 5.52 3.38
N MET A 159 38.40 6.14 2.20
CA MET A 159 39.51 6.79 1.52
C MET A 159 39.85 8.17 2.09
N GLY A 160 39.19 8.61 3.16
CA GLY A 160 39.39 9.92 3.77
C GLY A 160 38.79 11.08 2.96
N ILE A 161 37.96 10.80 1.96
CA ILE A 161 37.31 11.83 1.13
C ILE A 161 36.13 12.41 1.91
N ASP A 162 36.04 13.72 2.02
CA ASP A 162 34.90 14.41 2.62
C ASP A 162 33.68 14.30 1.72
N LEU A 163 32.67 13.58 2.19
CA LEU A 163 31.41 13.35 1.49
C LEU A 163 30.33 14.40 1.82
N SER A 164 30.62 15.41 2.62
CA SER A 164 29.60 16.36 3.13
C SER A 164 28.83 17.02 2.01
N LEU A 165 29.50 17.49 0.95
CA LEU A 165 28.86 18.09 -0.22
C LEU A 165 27.99 17.07 -0.99
N LEU A 166 28.52 15.86 -1.17
CA LEU A 166 27.83 14.79 -1.90
C LEU A 166 26.60 14.27 -1.13
N LEU A 167 26.73 14.18 0.19
CA LEU A 167 25.60 13.82 1.08
C LEU A 167 24.53 14.92 1.05
N GLY A 168 24.94 16.19 1.07
CA GLY A 168 24.02 17.31 0.95
C GLY A 168 23.24 17.30 -0.38
N ALA A 169 23.93 17.10 -1.49
CA ALA A 169 23.30 16.96 -2.81
C ALA A 169 22.38 15.75 -2.89
N SER A 170 22.82 14.61 -2.33
CA SER A 170 22.00 13.37 -2.26
C SER A 170 20.75 13.58 -1.42
N ALA A 171 20.84 14.31 -0.30
CA ALA A 171 19.68 14.64 0.53
C ALA A 171 18.63 15.46 -0.26
N ALA A 172 19.05 16.42 -1.06
CA ALA A 172 18.14 17.21 -1.92
C ALA A 172 17.42 16.32 -2.94
N ILE A 173 18.14 15.38 -3.56
CA ILE A 173 17.54 14.40 -4.49
C ILE A 173 16.53 13.50 -3.76
N LEU A 174 16.87 13.00 -2.55
CA LEU A 174 15.99 12.15 -1.77
C LEU A 174 14.71 12.89 -1.34
N VAL A 175 14.81 14.17 -1.01
CA VAL A 175 13.64 15.02 -0.74
C VAL A 175 12.74 15.12 -1.97
N GLY A 176 13.32 15.36 -3.15
CA GLY A 176 12.58 15.38 -4.42
C GLY A 176 11.86 14.06 -4.72
N ILE A 177 12.56 12.94 -4.53
CA ILE A 177 11.96 11.60 -4.66
C ILE A 177 10.84 11.41 -3.63
N GLY A 178 11.05 11.86 -2.38
CA GLY A 178 10.04 11.80 -1.31
C GLY A 178 8.76 12.53 -1.68
N PHE A 179 8.84 13.73 -2.24
CA PHE A 179 7.68 14.46 -2.76
C PHE A 179 7.01 13.71 -3.93
N GLY A 180 7.79 13.12 -4.84
CA GLY A 180 7.24 12.31 -5.94
C GLY A 180 6.53 11.04 -5.49
N LEU A 181 6.87 10.49 -4.32
CA LEU A 181 6.26 9.29 -3.75
C LEU A 181 5.21 9.59 -2.66
N GLN A 182 4.96 10.85 -2.34
CA GLN A 182 4.10 11.28 -1.24
C GLN A 182 2.71 10.65 -1.31
N ASP A 183 2.07 10.65 -2.47
CA ASP A 183 0.71 10.10 -2.63
C ASP A 183 0.68 8.59 -2.43
N ILE A 184 1.72 7.88 -2.86
CA ILE A 184 1.81 6.42 -2.65
C ILE A 184 1.90 6.11 -1.16
N PHE A 185 2.71 6.86 -0.40
CA PHE A 185 2.81 6.71 1.06
C PHE A 185 1.51 7.08 1.75
N LYS A 186 0.83 8.16 1.32
CA LYS A 186 -0.46 8.58 1.85
C LYS A 186 -1.50 7.47 1.67
N ASP A 187 -1.59 6.88 0.47
CA ASP A 187 -2.50 5.77 0.19
C ASP A 187 -2.21 4.54 1.05
N PHE A 188 -0.93 4.21 1.20
CA PHE A 188 -0.48 3.07 2.00
C PHE A 188 -0.86 3.24 3.48
N ILE A 189 -0.52 4.37 4.08
CA ILE A 189 -0.84 4.68 5.48
C ILE A 189 -2.36 4.71 5.67
N SER A 190 -3.11 5.30 4.74
CA SER A 190 -4.57 5.29 4.78
C SER A 190 -5.15 3.88 4.74
N GLY A 191 -4.58 2.98 3.94
CA GLY A 191 -4.99 1.57 3.93
C GLY A 191 -4.77 0.88 5.27
N VAL A 192 -3.65 1.15 5.92
CA VAL A 192 -3.35 0.66 7.27
C VAL A 192 -4.36 1.23 8.27
N LEU A 193 -4.63 2.54 8.25
CA LEU A 193 -5.59 3.19 9.15
C LEU A 193 -7.00 2.60 9.00
N ILE A 194 -7.50 2.41 7.77
CA ILE A 194 -8.81 1.79 7.53
C ILE A 194 -8.92 0.43 8.21
N LEU A 195 -7.85 -0.39 8.13
CA LEU A 195 -7.84 -1.72 8.73
C LEU A 195 -7.80 -1.69 10.26
N PHE A 196 -7.09 -0.71 10.85
CA PHE A 196 -6.97 -0.60 12.30
C PHE A 196 -8.18 0.08 12.95
N GLU A 197 -8.69 1.15 12.36
CA GLU A 197 -9.83 1.90 12.90
C GLU A 197 -11.16 1.20 12.64
N GLY A 198 -11.24 0.40 11.56
CA GLY A 198 -12.44 -0.33 11.20
C GLY A 198 -13.62 0.52 10.77
N ASN A 199 -13.37 1.79 10.37
CA ASN A 199 -14.39 2.74 9.89
C ASN A 199 -15.07 2.25 8.60
N PHE A 200 -14.38 1.40 7.85
CA PHE A 200 -14.91 0.72 6.67
C PHE A 200 -14.51 -0.76 6.71
N LYS A 201 -15.46 -1.63 6.38
CA LYS A 201 -15.24 -3.07 6.32
C LYS A 201 -15.62 -3.62 4.96
N VAL A 202 -15.04 -4.77 4.61
CA VAL A 202 -15.47 -5.51 3.42
C VAL A 202 -16.93 -5.92 3.63
N GLY A 203 -17.78 -5.59 2.67
CA GLY A 203 -19.23 -5.78 2.73
C GLY A 203 -20.02 -4.51 3.00
N ASP A 204 -19.42 -3.48 3.56
CA ASP A 204 -20.09 -2.21 3.84
C ASP A 204 -20.60 -1.56 2.55
N ILE A 205 -21.72 -0.88 2.67
CA ILE A 205 -22.31 -0.04 1.64
C ILE A 205 -21.93 1.40 1.98
N ILE A 206 -21.23 2.04 1.06
CA ILE A 206 -20.78 3.42 1.19
C ILE A 206 -21.28 4.25 0.01
N GLU A 207 -21.44 5.53 0.26
CA GLU A 207 -21.77 6.49 -0.77
C GLU A 207 -20.66 7.55 -0.84
N TYR A 208 -20.14 7.73 -2.04
CA TYR A 208 -19.12 8.71 -2.36
C TYR A 208 -19.48 9.41 -3.67
N LYS A 209 -19.60 10.73 -3.67
CA LYS A 209 -20.01 11.56 -4.83
C LYS A 209 -21.26 11.01 -5.51
N ASP A 210 -22.33 10.88 -4.74
CA ASP A 210 -23.65 10.39 -5.18
C ASP A 210 -23.64 8.95 -5.76
N THR A 211 -22.55 8.24 -5.62
CA THR A 211 -22.42 6.86 -6.08
C THR A 211 -22.45 5.91 -4.88
N VAL A 212 -23.50 5.10 -4.82
CA VAL A 212 -23.63 4.04 -3.81
C VAL A 212 -22.92 2.79 -4.29
N ALA A 213 -22.01 2.29 -3.48
CA ALA A 213 -21.21 1.11 -3.82
C ALA A 213 -20.94 0.24 -2.59
N ARG A 214 -20.71 -1.04 -2.80
CA ARG A 214 -20.32 -2.00 -1.75
C ARG A 214 -18.82 -2.22 -1.78
N VAL A 215 -18.20 -2.18 -0.61
CA VAL A 215 -16.76 -2.48 -0.44
C VAL A 215 -16.54 -3.97 -0.68
N LYS A 216 -15.81 -4.33 -1.73
CA LYS A 216 -15.49 -5.73 -2.07
C LYS A 216 -14.16 -6.19 -1.49
N ARG A 217 -13.18 -5.28 -1.48
CA ARG A 217 -11.84 -5.59 -1.00
C ARG A 217 -11.11 -4.30 -0.67
N ILE A 218 -10.33 -4.35 0.39
CA ILE A 218 -9.40 -3.29 0.80
C ILE A 218 -8.00 -3.87 0.59
N ASP A 219 -7.29 -3.35 -0.42
CA ASP A 219 -5.90 -3.67 -0.69
C ASP A 219 -4.99 -2.63 -0.02
N LEU A 220 -3.69 -2.82 -0.08
CA LEU A 220 -2.71 -2.01 0.62
C LEU A 220 -2.77 -0.51 0.26
N ARG A 221 -3.03 -0.18 -1.01
CA ARG A 221 -3.07 1.20 -1.53
C ARG A 221 -4.45 1.62 -2.03
N THR A 222 -5.26 0.68 -2.49
CA THR A 222 -6.54 0.96 -3.13
C THR A 222 -7.63 0.07 -2.57
N SER A 223 -8.85 0.59 -2.46
CA SER A 223 -10.05 -0.17 -2.17
C SER A 223 -10.86 -0.42 -3.44
N ARG A 224 -11.44 -1.62 -3.55
CA ARG A 224 -12.28 -2.04 -4.67
C ARG A 224 -13.73 -2.01 -4.25
N LEU A 225 -14.49 -1.22 -4.97
CA LEU A 225 -15.92 -1.08 -4.76
C LEU A 225 -16.68 -1.69 -5.94
N ILE A 226 -17.93 -2.06 -5.71
CA ILE A 226 -18.86 -2.48 -6.74
C ILE A 226 -20.16 -1.66 -6.61
N THR A 227 -20.58 -1.02 -7.70
CA THR A 227 -21.85 -0.28 -7.74
C THR A 227 -23.05 -1.24 -7.87
N ARG A 228 -24.26 -0.71 -7.69
CA ARG A 228 -25.50 -1.45 -7.93
C ARG A 228 -25.61 -1.96 -9.39
N ASP A 229 -25.03 -1.23 -10.35
CA ASP A 229 -25.01 -1.59 -11.77
C ASP A 229 -23.92 -2.61 -12.13
N GLY A 230 -23.16 -3.10 -11.12
CA GLY A 230 -22.09 -4.07 -11.31
C GLY A 230 -20.75 -3.46 -11.73
N ASN A 231 -20.62 -2.15 -11.86
CA ASN A 231 -19.36 -1.50 -12.19
C ASN A 231 -18.36 -1.63 -11.04
N ARG A 232 -17.10 -1.86 -11.39
CA ARG A 232 -16.00 -1.95 -10.44
C ARG A 232 -15.26 -0.63 -10.37
N ILE A 233 -15.20 -0.04 -9.19
CA ILE A 233 -14.50 1.21 -8.93
C ILE A 233 -13.26 0.90 -8.10
N LEU A 234 -12.12 1.44 -8.51
CA LEU A 234 -10.86 1.43 -7.76
C LEU A 234 -10.65 2.82 -7.19
N ILE A 235 -10.61 2.93 -5.88
CA ILE A 235 -10.40 4.21 -5.19
C ILE A 235 -9.11 4.12 -4.37
N PRO A 236 -8.18 5.10 -4.47
CA PRO A 236 -7.06 5.24 -3.54
C PRO A 236 -7.54 5.31 -2.09
N ASN A 237 -6.88 4.61 -1.19
CA ASN A 237 -7.30 4.56 0.22
C ASN A 237 -7.28 5.94 0.89
N SER A 238 -6.38 6.81 0.46
CA SER A 238 -6.31 8.19 0.95
C SER A 238 -7.59 8.99 0.70
N ILE A 239 -8.30 8.72 -0.40
CA ILE A 239 -9.58 9.35 -0.69
C ILE A 239 -10.64 8.92 0.32
N LEU A 240 -10.68 7.64 0.69
CA LEU A 240 -11.63 7.12 1.66
C LEU A 240 -11.41 7.65 3.08
N VAL A 241 -10.16 8.01 3.43
CA VAL A 241 -9.80 8.55 4.74
C VAL A 241 -9.93 10.08 4.80
N SER A 242 -9.62 10.77 3.68
CA SER A 242 -9.52 12.24 3.67
C SER A 242 -10.80 12.95 3.25
N ASN A 243 -11.76 12.25 2.64
CA ASN A 243 -13.01 12.85 2.20
C ASN A 243 -14.19 12.42 3.07
N GLU A 244 -15.25 13.19 3.01
CA GLU A 244 -16.54 12.83 3.60
C GLU A 244 -17.15 11.66 2.81
N ILE A 245 -17.48 10.60 3.53
CA ILE A 245 -18.10 9.39 2.99
C ILE A 245 -19.27 9.00 3.89
N ILE A 246 -20.42 8.76 3.29
CA ILE A 246 -21.57 8.25 4.00
C ILE A 246 -21.45 6.74 4.06
N ASN A 247 -21.34 6.16 5.25
CA ASN A 247 -21.37 4.73 5.46
C ASN A 247 -22.75 4.31 5.94
N TRP A 248 -23.46 3.58 5.10
CA TRP A 248 -24.84 3.12 5.35
C TRP A 248 -24.90 1.84 6.19
N SER A 249 -23.73 1.27 6.57
CA SER A 249 -23.65 -0.01 7.27
C SER A 249 -23.13 0.10 8.71
N ILE A 250 -22.61 1.28 9.12
CA ILE A 250 -22.07 1.49 10.47
C ILE A 250 -23.22 1.64 11.48
N SER A 251 -23.07 0.99 12.61
CA SER A 251 -23.81 1.17 13.87
C SER A 251 -25.31 0.81 13.85
N ASN A 252 -26.03 1.13 12.80
CA ASN A 252 -27.42 0.73 12.63
C ASN A 252 -27.68 0.45 11.14
N PRO A 253 -27.96 -0.79 10.75
CA PRO A 253 -28.18 -1.15 9.36
C PRO A 253 -29.49 -0.55 8.77
N HIS A 254 -30.28 0.18 9.57
CA HIS A 254 -31.54 0.76 9.14
C HIS A 254 -31.32 2.14 8.53
N SER A 255 -31.71 2.29 7.27
CA SER A 255 -31.72 3.56 6.56
C SER A 255 -33.13 4.01 6.25
N ARG A 256 -33.36 5.32 6.32
CA ARG A 256 -34.63 5.91 5.98
C ARG A 256 -34.68 6.25 4.50
N PHE A 257 -35.70 5.75 3.82
CA PHE A 257 -35.93 5.98 2.39
C PHE A 257 -37.17 6.82 2.17
N LEU A 258 -37.26 7.41 0.98
CA LEU A 258 -38.33 8.33 0.58
C LEU A 258 -38.97 7.87 -0.73
N VAL A 259 -40.30 7.85 -0.73
CA VAL A 259 -41.13 7.81 -1.95
C VAL A 259 -42.00 9.07 -1.99
N GLU A 260 -41.96 9.78 -3.09
CA GLU A 260 -42.78 10.94 -3.32
C GLU A 260 -43.94 10.59 -4.27
N VAL A 261 -45.14 11.13 -3.99
CA VAL A 261 -46.33 10.93 -4.80
C VAL A 261 -47.25 12.15 -4.72
N GLY A 262 -47.83 12.55 -5.86
CA GLY A 262 -48.81 13.61 -5.96
C GLY A 262 -50.21 13.05 -6.24
N VAL A 263 -51.25 13.60 -5.58
CA VAL A 263 -52.66 13.27 -5.82
C VAL A 263 -53.42 14.50 -6.27
N ALA A 264 -54.56 14.32 -6.96
CA ALA A 264 -55.35 15.41 -7.46
C ALA A 264 -55.91 16.29 -6.33
N TYR A 265 -56.08 17.59 -6.60
CA TYR A 265 -56.82 18.47 -5.73
C TYR A 265 -58.25 17.95 -5.54
N GLY A 266 -58.75 18.06 -4.31
CA GLY A 266 -60.04 17.48 -3.92
C GLY A 266 -60.00 16.05 -3.43
N SER A 267 -58.82 15.40 -3.44
CA SER A 267 -58.64 14.08 -2.80
C SER A 267 -58.72 14.19 -1.28
N ASP A 268 -59.27 13.15 -0.64
CA ASP A 268 -59.26 13.03 0.83
C ASP A 268 -57.86 12.79 1.34
N VAL A 269 -57.27 13.83 1.93
CA VAL A 269 -55.87 13.85 2.44
C VAL A 269 -55.62 12.78 3.51
N GLU A 270 -56.61 12.53 4.39
CA GLU A 270 -56.49 11.53 5.46
C GLU A 270 -56.54 10.10 4.90
N LEU A 271 -57.41 9.88 3.91
CA LEU A 271 -57.45 8.59 3.19
C LEU A 271 -56.11 8.34 2.48
N VAL A 272 -55.60 9.33 1.76
CA VAL A 272 -54.27 9.21 1.09
C VAL A 272 -53.17 8.90 2.09
N ARG A 273 -53.13 9.61 3.20
CA ARG A 273 -52.14 9.33 4.29
C ARG A 273 -52.20 7.89 4.77
N LYS A 274 -53.42 7.39 5.04
CA LYS A 274 -53.66 6.02 5.50
C LYS A 274 -53.23 4.97 4.47
N VAL A 275 -53.57 5.19 3.21
CA VAL A 275 -53.22 4.29 2.11
C VAL A 275 -51.70 4.21 1.94
N LEU A 276 -51.02 5.34 1.89
CA LEU A 276 -49.58 5.40 1.76
C LEU A 276 -48.87 4.70 2.93
N PHE A 277 -49.34 4.94 4.15
CA PHE A 277 -48.82 4.29 5.35
C PHE A 277 -48.94 2.76 5.26
N ASN A 278 -50.11 2.26 4.88
CA ASN A 278 -50.34 0.82 4.76
C ASN A 278 -49.47 0.20 3.65
N CYS A 279 -49.36 0.84 2.48
CA CYS A 279 -48.54 0.34 1.37
C CYS A 279 -47.05 0.15 1.78
N ALA A 280 -46.51 1.04 2.59
CA ALA A 280 -45.16 0.86 3.09
C ALA A 280 -45.08 -0.22 4.19
N ASN A 281 -46.02 -0.19 5.13
CA ASN A 281 -45.97 -1.06 6.33
C ASN A 281 -46.29 -2.52 6.04
N ASP A 282 -47.01 -2.79 4.93
CA ASP A 282 -47.30 -4.16 4.48
C ASP A 282 -46.15 -4.77 3.67
N HIS A 283 -45.12 -3.99 3.30
CA HIS A 283 -43.97 -4.49 2.58
C HIS A 283 -43.01 -5.24 3.53
N GLU A 284 -42.62 -6.47 3.17
CA GLU A 284 -41.86 -7.37 4.04
C GLU A 284 -40.46 -6.85 4.44
N LEU A 285 -39.84 -6.03 3.60
CA LEU A 285 -38.50 -5.48 3.82
C LEU A 285 -38.52 -4.12 4.53
N VAL A 286 -39.69 -3.58 4.83
CA VAL A 286 -39.85 -2.37 5.64
C VAL A 286 -39.85 -2.76 7.11
N THR A 287 -38.95 -2.15 7.86
CA THR A 287 -38.83 -2.39 9.30
C THR A 287 -39.88 -1.58 10.04
N ARG A 288 -40.63 -2.26 10.91
CA ARG A 288 -41.70 -1.63 11.72
C ARG A 288 -41.18 -1.03 13.02
N GLU A 289 -39.90 -1.24 13.32
CA GLU A 289 -39.27 -0.72 14.55
C GLU A 289 -39.10 0.79 14.52
N ASP A 290 -38.92 1.38 13.31
CA ASP A 290 -38.76 2.80 13.12
C ASP A 290 -39.99 3.32 12.37
N ASP A 291 -40.71 4.30 12.93
CA ASP A 291 -41.96 4.84 12.44
C ASP A 291 -41.99 5.18 10.95
N THR A 292 -42.78 4.46 10.18
CA THR A 292 -43.22 4.91 8.86
C THR A 292 -43.99 6.21 8.98
N LYS A 293 -43.59 7.25 8.24
CA LYS A 293 -44.19 8.57 8.32
C LYS A 293 -44.64 9.07 6.95
N VAL A 294 -45.85 9.57 6.91
CA VAL A 294 -46.40 10.22 5.71
C VAL A 294 -46.59 11.70 6.01
N PHE A 295 -45.93 12.55 5.24
CA PHE A 295 -46.07 14.00 5.32
C PHE A 295 -46.83 14.52 4.11
N PHE A 296 -47.79 15.36 4.36
CA PHE A 296 -48.34 16.26 3.33
C PHE A 296 -47.30 17.37 3.16
N ASN A 297 -46.53 17.33 2.08
CA ASN A 297 -45.36 18.15 1.92
C ASN A 297 -45.67 19.58 1.47
N GLU A 298 -46.54 19.69 0.44
CA GLU A 298 -46.88 20.98 -0.16
C GLU A 298 -48.09 20.91 -1.07
N PHE A 299 -48.69 22.07 -1.33
CA PHE A 299 -49.67 22.30 -2.39
C PHE A 299 -48.90 22.62 -3.67
N GLY A 300 -48.71 21.64 -4.56
CA GLY A 300 -47.98 21.79 -5.81
C GLY A 300 -48.88 22.40 -6.92
N ASP A 301 -48.27 22.75 -8.05
CA ASP A 301 -48.94 23.42 -9.16
C ASP A 301 -50.16 22.65 -9.71
N SER A 302 -50.13 21.32 -9.66
CA SER A 302 -51.22 20.48 -10.18
C SER A 302 -51.58 19.32 -9.26
N SER A 303 -50.96 19.20 -8.09
CA SER A 303 -51.12 18.08 -7.17
C SER A 303 -50.93 18.47 -5.72
N LEU A 304 -51.55 17.69 -4.83
CA LEU A 304 -51.20 17.66 -3.40
C LEU A 304 -50.04 16.70 -3.22
N ASN A 305 -48.86 17.19 -2.83
CA ASN A 305 -47.64 16.41 -2.79
C ASN A 305 -47.42 15.77 -1.42
N PHE A 306 -47.19 14.46 -1.41
CA PHE A 306 -46.92 13.67 -0.22
C PHE A 306 -45.53 13.08 -0.26
N LYS A 307 -44.87 12.99 0.94
CA LYS A 307 -43.63 12.29 1.18
C LYS A 307 -43.85 11.12 2.13
N LEU A 308 -43.63 9.91 1.63
CA LEU A 308 -43.68 8.69 2.39
C LEU A 308 -42.27 8.29 2.79
N TYR A 309 -41.98 8.36 4.07
CA TYR A 309 -40.71 7.89 4.65
C TYR A 309 -40.92 6.53 5.30
N PHE A 310 -39.98 5.62 5.04
CA PHE A 310 -39.98 4.31 5.63
C PHE A 310 -38.55 3.86 5.89
N TRP A 311 -38.35 2.89 6.76
CA TRP A 311 -37.06 2.38 7.14
C TRP A 311 -36.86 0.96 6.61
N SER A 312 -35.63 0.63 6.21
CA SER A 312 -35.27 -0.74 5.84
C SER A 312 -33.80 -1.03 6.18
N SER A 313 -33.54 -2.26 6.59
CA SER A 313 -32.18 -2.79 6.80
C SER A 313 -31.53 -3.25 5.49
N LYS A 314 -32.30 -3.33 4.40
CA LYS A 314 -31.84 -3.77 3.09
C LYS A 314 -31.41 -2.60 2.22
N THR A 315 -30.45 -1.84 2.68
CA THR A 315 -29.95 -0.60 2.02
C THR A 315 -29.50 -0.80 0.57
N TRP A 316 -28.97 -1.98 0.26
CA TRP A 316 -28.58 -2.30 -1.10
C TRP A 316 -29.76 -2.39 -2.06
N ASP A 317 -30.89 -2.87 -1.56
CA ASP A 317 -32.11 -3.15 -2.31
C ASP A 317 -33.12 -1.96 -2.29
N GLU A 318 -32.64 -0.74 -2.01
CA GLU A 318 -33.44 0.48 -1.97
C GLU A 318 -34.34 0.66 -3.19
N ASN A 319 -33.79 0.52 -4.41
CA ASN A 319 -34.52 0.73 -5.66
C ASN A 319 -35.64 -0.30 -5.87
N PRO A 320 -35.42 -1.62 -5.71
CA PRO A 320 -36.49 -2.60 -5.70
C PRO A 320 -37.59 -2.27 -4.70
N ILE A 321 -37.24 -2.00 -3.43
CA ILE A 321 -38.21 -1.70 -2.38
C ILE A 321 -39.07 -0.48 -2.75
N LYS A 322 -38.44 0.61 -3.18
CA LYS A 322 -39.15 1.81 -3.64
C LYS A 322 -40.08 1.53 -4.82
N SER A 323 -39.67 0.67 -5.75
CA SER A 323 -40.47 0.24 -6.89
C SER A 323 -41.70 -0.54 -6.45
N ASP A 324 -41.54 -1.52 -5.60
CA ASP A 324 -42.60 -2.37 -5.10
C ASP A 324 -43.65 -1.56 -4.32
N ILE A 325 -43.20 -0.61 -3.49
CA ILE A 325 -44.08 0.33 -2.78
C ILE A 325 -44.85 1.21 -3.78
N ARG A 326 -44.22 1.71 -4.87
CA ARG A 326 -44.94 2.47 -5.89
C ARG A 326 -45.99 1.65 -6.61
N PHE A 327 -45.74 0.39 -6.92
CA PHE A 327 -46.75 -0.52 -7.47
C PHE A 327 -47.91 -0.76 -6.49
N ALA A 328 -47.60 -0.95 -5.22
CA ALA A 328 -48.64 -1.06 -4.19
C ALA A 328 -49.47 0.19 -4.06
N ILE A 329 -48.85 1.39 -4.11
CA ILE A 329 -49.53 2.67 -4.07
C ILE A 329 -50.48 2.84 -5.28
N ASP A 330 -49.99 2.56 -6.50
CA ASP A 330 -50.81 2.67 -7.70
C ASP A 330 -52.05 1.77 -7.63
N LYS A 331 -51.89 0.53 -7.20
CA LYS A 331 -53.00 -0.40 -6.99
C LYS A 331 -53.99 0.12 -5.95
N ALA A 332 -53.49 0.49 -4.76
CA ALA A 332 -54.32 0.96 -3.67
C ALA A 332 -55.07 2.28 -4.01
N PHE A 333 -54.45 3.18 -4.78
CA PHE A 333 -55.08 4.42 -5.24
C PHE A 333 -56.24 4.13 -6.18
N ARG A 334 -56.14 3.17 -7.11
CA ARG A 334 -57.25 2.75 -7.96
C ARG A 334 -58.41 2.15 -7.15
N GLU A 335 -58.12 1.31 -6.18
CA GLU A 335 -59.12 0.68 -5.31
C GLU A 335 -59.86 1.69 -4.45
N ASN A 336 -59.22 2.79 -4.06
CA ASN A 336 -59.80 3.83 -3.22
C ASN A 336 -60.26 5.09 -4.02
N ASN A 337 -60.30 5.03 -5.37
CA ASN A 337 -60.66 6.15 -6.25
C ASN A 337 -59.79 7.39 -6.02
N VAL A 338 -58.56 7.27 -5.58
CA VAL A 338 -57.60 8.37 -5.49
C VAL A 338 -56.95 8.56 -6.85
N ARG A 339 -57.01 9.79 -7.37
CA ARG A 339 -56.55 10.11 -8.71
C ARG A 339 -55.15 10.75 -8.68
N ILE A 340 -54.22 10.26 -9.50
CA ILE A 340 -52.97 10.93 -9.82
C ILE A 340 -53.26 11.92 -10.97
N PRO A 341 -53.06 13.24 -10.77
CA PRO A 341 -53.46 14.23 -11.77
C PRO A 341 -52.45 14.30 -12.92
N PHE A 342 -52.99 14.63 -14.10
CA PHE A 342 -52.14 15.20 -15.16
C PHE A 342 -51.86 16.68 -14.87
N PRO A 343 -50.87 17.32 -15.54
CA PRO A 343 -50.66 18.76 -15.43
C PRO A 343 -51.97 19.51 -15.73
N GLN A 344 -52.38 20.36 -14.80
CA GLN A 344 -53.62 21.18 -14.94
C GLN A 344 -53.24 22.57 -15.46
N ARG A 345 -54.07 23.12 -16.35
CA ARG A 345 -53.93 24.49 -16.87
C ARG A 345 -55.29 25.12 -17.02
N ASP A 346 -55.48 26.30 -16.47
CA ASP A 346 -56.65 27.13 -16.71
C ASP A 346 -56.42 27.90 -18.01
N LEU A 347 -57.34 27.75 -18.97
CA LEU A 347 -57.31 28.43 -20.25
C LEU A 347 -58.39 29.56 -20.27
N HIS A 348 -57.90 30.79 -20.33
CA HIS A 348 -58.81 31.95 -20.62
C HIS A 348 -58.84 32.14 -22.12
N VAL A 349 -59.96 31.74 -22.71
CA VAL A 349 -60.27 31.99 -24.15
C VAL A 349 -60.75 33.38 -24.31
N ILE A 350 -59.99 34.28 -24.92
CA ILE A 350 -60.31 35.66 -25.14
C ILE A 350 -61.20 35.82 -26.40
N GLU A 351 -60.90 35.04 -27.45
CA GLU A 351 -61.69 35.01 -28.69
C GLU A 351 -61.76 33.59 -29.23
N LEU A 352 -62.95 33.17 -29.68
CA LEU A 352 -63.07 31.95 -30.47
C LEU A 352 -63.02 32.31 -31.95
N PRO A 353 -62.34 31.53 -32.81
CA PRO A 353 -62.43 31.78 -34.25
C PRO A 353 -63.88 31.66 -34.70
N ASP A 354 -64.33 32.64 -35.46
CA ASP A 354 -65.67 32.57 -36.07
C ASP A 354 -65.83 31.26 -36.88
N GLU A 355 -66.83 30.44 -36.57
CA GLU A 355 -67.25 29.33 -37.42
C GLU A 355 -67.62 29.92 -38.77
N LYS A 356 -66.71 29.83 -39.74
CA LYS A 356 -67.06 30.13 -41.11
C LYS A 356 -68.07 29.05 -41.57
N SER A 357 -69.36 29.45 -41.68
CA SER A 357 -70.42 28.74 -42.32
C SER A 357 -70.09 28.38 -43.76
#